data_2aaa3c5df2ffe4aebf2e1ab9d6bd30a8
#
_entry.id   2aaa3c5df2ffe4aebf2e1ab9d6bd30a8
#
_cell.length_a   1.000
_cell.length_b   1.000
_cell.length_c   1.000
_cell.angle_alpha   90.00
_cell.angle_beta   90.00
_cell.angle_gamma   90.00
#
_symmetry.space_group_name_H-M   'P 1'
#
loop_
_entity.id
_entity.type
_entity.pdbx_description
1 polymer ?
#
loop_
_entity_poly.entity_id
_entity_poly.type
_entity_poly.pdbx_seq_one_letter_code
_entity_poly.pdbx_strand_id
1 'polypeptide(L)'
;SEVFGSEAKTGTYLSKYIQELNRSVFPKEKDKPIEKEVSYNGRDYRAILSKVPVQDLQEAENILQMRKGREYFETVTLSDVTEMNEYIRANEEQKLVAGLIYIDNYDEVMESVEEVRQSLLVALIDRKINQYMSVNDGIVKKLEKDKYFFVIKKSYYKEMEKNKFAVLDEAKSVNIGNTMPATLSIGIGIATDTYAQSYNYARVAIDLALARGGDQAVVKSNSGITYFGGKREQTSKNTRVKARVKAEALREFITAKDQVIVMGHKIADVDSFGAAVGIYRAALTMEKKAYIVLNDITSSVRPLYQSFCESPLYPDDMFIRSEDVDEIINDSTVAVVVDTNKPEMTECPDLLKMTKTIVVFDHHRQSSNMIENTVLSYIEPYASSSCEMVSEVLQYITDDVRITNVEANSMYAGIVIDTNNFMNRTGVRTFEAAAFLRRCGADITYVRKIFRDNMESYRAKAEIVSSAEVFCDEYAIARYENAEIDSPTIIGAQAANELLNIDGIKASFVLTKYNGKIYVSARAIDEVSVQIIMERVGGGGHMNTAGAQFQHTNMEEAIETLKETIYTMKEEGDI
;
A
#
# COMPACT_ATOMS: atom_id res chain seq x y z
N SER A 1 2.21 -56.72 4.41
CA SER A 1 3.28 -57.26 3.56
C SER A 1 3.22 -56.74 2.11
N GLU A 2 2.07 -56.36 1.63
CA GLU A 2 1.91 -55.84 0.25
C GLU A 2 2.68 -54.52 0.01
N VAL A 3 2.68 -53.62 1.00
CA VAL A 3 3.35 -52.30 0.89
C VAL A 3 4.87 -52.41 1.12
N PHE A 4 5.29 -53.22 2.08
CA PHE A 4 6.71 -53.33 2.48
C PHE A 4 7.45 -54.54 1.85
N GLY A 5 6.76 -55.38 1.11
CA GLY A 5 7.33 -56.55 0.42
C GLY A 5 8.16 -57.46 1.33
N SER A 6 9.30 -57.90 0.83
CA SER A 6 10.24 -58.77 1.56
C SER A 6 10.98 -58.05 2.72
N GLU A 7 10.88 -56.74 2.82
CA GLU A 7 11.52 -55.95 3.89
C GLU A 7 10.71 -55.99 5.21
N ALA A 8 9.43 -56.38 5.14
CA ALA A 8 8.57 -56.47 6.32
C ALA A 8 9.01 -57.59 7.26
N LYS A 9 9.67 -57.25 8.36
CA LYS A 9 10.09 -58.19 9.41
C LYS A 9 9.20 -58.05 10.63
N THR A 10 8.59 -59.15 11.05
CA THR A 10 7.84 -59.25 12.31
C THR A 10 8.72 -58.78 13.48
N GLY A 11 8.16 -57.92 14.34
CA GLY A 11 8.87 -57.33 15.50
C GLY A 11 9.63 -56.05 15.21
N THR A 12 9.56 -55.52 13.98
CA THR A 12 10.14 -54.23 13.65
C THR A 12 9.09 -53.10 13.83
N TYR A 13 9.50 -51.96 14.38
CA TYR A 13 8.63 -50.81 14.53
C TYR A 13 8.30 -50.22 13.16
N LEU A 14 7.02 -49.83 12.95
CA LEU A 14 6.54 -49.22 11.72
C LEU A 14 7.26 -47.90 11.40
N SER A 15 7.62 -47.12 12.42
CA SER A 15 8.40 -45.88 12.31
C SER A 15 9.81 -46.07 11.69
N LYS A 16 10.30 -47.29 11.55
CA LYS A 16 11.56 -47.58 10.82
C LYS A 16 11.37 -47.49 9.31
N TYR A 17 10.16 -47.74 8.82
CA TYR A 17 9.81 -47.69 7.41
C TYR A 17 9.19 -46.32 7.05
N ILE A 18 8.29 -45.82 7.90
CA ILE A 18 7.60 -44.54 7.75
C ILE A 18 7.77 -43.79 9.07
N GLN A 19 8.66 -42.78 9.10
CA GLN A 19 9.02 -42.04 10.33
C GLN A 19 7.84 -41.34 10.97
N GLU A 20 6.90 -40.86 10.15
CA GLU A 20 5.70 -40.18 10.58
C GLU A 20 4.70 -41.07 11.33
N LEU A 21 4.80 -42.39 11.22
CA LEU A 21 3.93 -43.36 11.90
C LEU A 21 4.59 -43.90 13.18
N ASN A 22 4.91 -43.01 14.10
CA ASN A 22 5.45 -43.36 15.41
C ASN A 22 4.31 -43.51 16.47
N ARG A 23 4.65 -44.02 17.67
CA ARG A 23 3.65 -44.30 18.73
C ARG A 23 2.87 -43.06 19.20
N SER A 24 3.38 -41.87 19.09
CA SER A 24 2.73 -40.67 19.56
C SER A 24 1.53 -40.28 18.69
N VAL A 25 1.47 -40.76 17.45
CA VAL A 25 0.43 -40.45 16.47
C VAL A 25 -0.82 -41.32 16.63
N PHE A 26 -0.73 -42.44 17.39
CA PHE A 26 -1.87 -43.33 17.60
C PHE A 26 -2.93 -42.66 18.50
N PRO A 27 -4.25 -42.91 18.22
CA PRO A 27 -5.31 -42.30 18.97
C PRO A 27 -5.24 -42.70 20.45
N LYS A 28 -5.47 -41.73 21.35
CA LYS A 28 -5.56 -41.97 22.80
C LYS A 28 -6.90 -42.63 23.18
N GLU A 29 -7.96 -42.31 22.45
CA GLU A 29 -9.33 -42.83 22.67
C GLU A 29 -9.60 -44.01 21.73
N LYS A 30 -10.42 -44.98 22.20
CA LYS A 30 -10.68 -46.24 21.49
C LYS A 30 -11.52 -46.08 20.23
N ASP A 31 -12.36 -45.05 20.14
CA ASP A 31 -13.42 -44.95 19.13
C ASP A 31 -13.20 -43.91 18.02
N LYS A 32 -12.04 -43.25 17.98
CA LYS A 32 -11.74 -42.24 16.95
C LYS A 32 -10.48 -42.60 16.18
N PRO A 33 -10.62 -43.13 14.96
CA PRO A 33 -9.45 -43.34 14.08
C PRO A 33 -8.82 -42.00 13.72
N ILE A 34 -7.49 -41.98 13.56
CA ILE A 34 -6.72 -40.85 13.05
C ILE A 34 -6.32 -41.15 11.62
N GLU A 35 -6.65 -40.26 10.70
CA GLU A 35 -6.17 -40.33 9.33
C GLU A 35 -4.93 -39.45 9.17
N LYS A 36 -3.93 -39.99 8.46
CA LYS A 36 -2.70 -39.27 8.14
C LYS A 36 -2.21 -39.66 6.76
N GLU A 37 -1.80 -38.67 5.97
CA GLU A 37 -1.09 -38.92 4.72
C GLU A 37 0.39 -39.11 4.99
N VAL A 38 0.98 -40.12 4.35
CA VAL A 38 2.40 -40.48 4.48
C VAL A 38 2.93 -40.91 3.13
N SER A 39 4.22 -40.69 2.89
CA SER A 39 4.88 -41.15 1.66
C SER A 39 5.91 -42.24 1.97
N TYR A 40 5.93 -43.28 1.13
CA TYR A 40 6.92 -44.38 1.22
C TYR A 40 7.31 -44.89 -0.18
N ASN A 41 8.61 -44.96 -0.44
CA ASN A 41 9.17 -45.41 -1.73
C ASN A 41 8.54 -44.70 -2.97
N GLY A 42 8.31 -43.40 -2.88
CA GLY A 42 7.75 -42.60 -3.98
C GLY A 42 6.26 -42.80 -4.22
N ARG A 43 5.55 -43.44 -3.30
CA ARG A 43 4.09 -43.59 -3.31
C ARG A 43 3.46 -42.88 -2.11
N ASP A 44 2.27 -42.33 -2.31
CA ASP A 44 1.49 -41.68 -1.28
C ASP A 44 0.48 -42.66 -0.69
N TYR A 45 0.41 -42.74 0.63
CA TYR A 45 -0.53 -43.60 1.34
C TYR A 45 -1.37 -42.80 2.31
N ARG A 46 -2.67 -43.12 2.36
CA ARG A 46 -3.53 -42.71 3.45
C ARG A 46 -3.46 -43.74 4.55
N ALA A 47 -2.88 -43.41 5.70
CA ALA A 47 -2.78 -44.22 6.88
C ALA A 47 -3.96 -43.96 7.83
N ILE A 48 -4.77 -44.95 8.12
CA ILE A 48 -5.81 -44.94 9.14
C ILE A 48 -5.28 -45.70 10.35
N LEU A 49 -5.10 -44.94 11.46
CA LEU A 49 -4.62 -45.50 12.72
C LEU A 49 -5.79 -45.68 13.68
N SER A 50 -5.98 -46.87 14.17
CA SER A 50 -7.09 -47.20 15.06
C SER A 50 -6.64 -48.05 16.23
N LYS A 51 -7.40 -48.02 17.34
CA LYS A 51 -7.31 -48.95 18.45
C LYS A 51 -8.51 -49.89 18.42
N VAL A 52 -8.24 -51.20 18.25
CA VAL A 52 -9.26 -52.23 18.17
C VAL A 52 -9.22 -53.06 19.46
N PRO A 53 -10.32 -53.16 20.20
CA PRO A 53 -10.41 -54.00 21.42
C PRO A 53 -10.14 -55.47 21.08
N VAL A 54 -9.44 -56.17 21.97
CA VAL A 54 -9.18 -57.61 21.81
C VAL A 54 -10.46 -58.43 21.74
N GLN A 55 -11.52 -58.00 22.38
CA GLN A 55 -12.84 -58.68 22.41
C GLN A 55 -13.52 -58.75 21.04
N ASP A 56 -13.25 -57.80 20.15
CA ASP A 56 -13.85 -57.74 18.82
C ASP A 56 -13.12 -58.63 17.79
N LEU A 57 -12.02 -59.28 18.18
CA LEU A 57 -11.17 -60.13 17.34
C LEU A 57 -11.28 -61.62 17.66
N GLN A 58 -12.41 -62.11 18.18
CA GLN A 58 -12.63 -63.49 18.64
C GLN A 58 -12.32 -64.55 17.56
N GLU A 59 -12.37 -64.26 16.26
CA GLU A 59 -12.00 -65.18 15.18
C GLU A 59 -10.47 -65.24 14.88
N ALA A 60 -9.68 -64.31 15.44
CA ALA A 60 -8.24 -64.17 15.17
C ALA A 60 -7.36 -64.82 16.25
N GLU A 61 -7.92 -65.43 17.28
CA GLU A 61 -7.13 -66.02 18.39
C GLU A 61 -6.13 -67.11 17.94
N ASN A 62 -6.39 -67.76 16.82
CA ASN A 62 -5.52 -68.81 16.29
C ASN A 62 -4.33 -68.26 15.43
N ILE A 63 -4.34 -66.98 15.09
CA ILE A 63 -3.35 -66.40 14.16
C ILE A 63 -2.36 -65.49 14.90
N LEU A 64 -2.73 -64.93 16.04
CA LEU A 64 -1.91 -64.01 16.79
C LEU A 64 -1.38 -64.60 18.09
N GLN A 65 -0.06 -64.76 18.22
CA GLN A 65 0.60 -65.12 19.50
C GLN A 65 0.36 -63.96 20.52
N MET A 66 -0.71 -64.03 21.29
CA MET A 66 -1.06 -63.01 22.23
C MET A 66 -0.21 -63.05 23.49
N ARG A 67 0.42 -61.92 23.82
CA ARG A 67 0.97 -61.68 25.16
C ARG A 67 -0.18 -61.42 26.14
N LYS A 68 -0.30 -62.22 27.21
CA LYS A 68 -1.30 -62.04 28.26
C LYS A 68 -1.27 -60.61 28.81
N GLY A 69 -2.46 -59.93 28.82
CA GLY A 69 -2.66 -58.61 29.44
C GLY A 69 -2.78 -57.43 28.48
N ARG A 70 -2.92 -57.61 27.17
CA ARG A 70 -3.27 -56.55 26.26
C ARG A 70 -4.77 -56.37 26.12
N GLU A 71 -5.25 -55.12 26.26
CA GLU A 71 -6.67 -54.77 26.13
C GLU A 71 -7.08 -54.36 24.71
N TYR A 72 -6.10 -53.95 23.86
CA TYR A 72 -6.32 -53.48 22.50
C TYR A 72 -5.12 -53.75 21.60
N PHE A 73 -5.38 -53.74 20.30
CA PHE A 73 -4.37 -53.70 19.24
C PHE A 73 -4.37 -52.31 18.58
N GLU A 74 -3.18 -51.83 18.25
CA GLU A 74 -2.98 -50.67 17.36
C GLU A 74 -2.90 -51.19 15.93
N THR A 75 -3.86 -50.76 15.10
CA THR A 75 -3.92 -51.17 13.70
C THR A 75 -3.60 -49.99 12.82
N VAL A 76 -2.91 -50.23 11.71
CA VAL A 76 -2.64 -49.26 10.67
C VAL A 76 -3.07 -49.86 9.34
N THR A 77 -4.04 -49.21 8.73
CA THR A 77 -4.47 -49.52 7.36
C THR A 77 -3.82 -48.52 6.43
N LEU A 78 -3.07 -48.96 5.44
CA LEU A 78 -2.46 -48.14 4.41
C LEU A 78 -3.22 -48.34 3.10
N SER A 79 -3.81 -47.29 2.59
CA SER A 79 -4.43 -47.27 1.28
C SER A 79 -3.54 -46.46 0.33
N ASP A 80 -3.16 -47.06 -0.79
CA ASP A 80 -2.40 -46.37 -1.83
C ASP A 80 -3.31 -45.29 -2.48
N VAL A 81 -2.93 -44.02 -2.34
CA VAL A 81 -3.64 -42.87 -2.88
C VAL A 81 -2.78 -42.12 -3.90
N THR A 82 -1.70 -42.73 -4.37
CA THR A 82 -0.75 -42.10 -5.31
C THR A 82 -1.43 -41.56 -6.54
N GLU A 83 -2.16 -42.43 -7.26
CA GLU A 83 -2.89 -42.00 -8.46
C GLU A 83 -3.91 -40.87 -8.16
N MET A 84 -4.64 -41.01 -7.04
CA MET A 84 -5.61 -39.97 -6.62
C MET A 84 -4.91 -38.64 -6.39
N ASN A 85 -3.80 -38.63 -5.66
CA ASN A 85 -3.02 -37.43 -5.38
C ASN A 85 -2.39 -36.85 -6.66
N GLU A 86 -1.92 -37.69 -7.58
CA GLU A 86 -1.45 -37.25 -8.90
C GLU A 86 -2.58 -36.60 -9.71
N TYR A 87 -3.77 -37.17 -9.72
CA TYR A 87 -4.93 -36.55 -10.38
C TYR A 87 -5.34 -35.23 -9.72
N ILE A 88 -5.33 -35.15 -8.40
CA ILE A 88 -5.64 -33.91 -7.67
C ILE A 88 -4.59 -32.83 -8.02
N ARG A 89 -3.30 -33.17 -7.98
CA ARG A 89 -2.21 -32.24 -8.35
C ARG A 89 -2.33 -31.79 -9.81
N ALA A 90 -2.54 -32.74 -10.73
CA ALA A 90 -2.72 -32.42 -12.15
C ALA A 90 -3.95 -31.53 -12.38
N ASN A 91 -5.06 -31.80 -11.71
CA ASN A 91 -6.26 -30.98 -11.78
C ASN A 91 -6.01 -29.54 -11.27
N GLU A 92 -5.34 -29.40 -10.11
CA GLU A 92 -4.97 -28.11 -9.55
C GLU A 92 -4.04 -27.31 -10.48
N GLU A 93 -3.09 -27.96 -11.14
CA GLU A 93 -2.15 -27.31 -12.06
C GLU A 93 -2.79 -26.90 -13.39
N GLN A 94 -3.86 -27.58 -13.80
CA GLN A 94 -4.61 -27.25 -15.01
C GLN A 94 -5.68 -26.18 -14.79
N LYS A 95 -6.01 -25.81 -13.55
CA LYS A 95 -6.95 -24.72 -13.29
C LYS A 95 -6.50 -23.44 -13.96
N LEU A 96 -7.47 -22.71 -14.50
CA LEU A 96 -7.24 -21.44 -15.18
C LEU A 96 -7.13 -20.30 -14.15
N VAL A 97 -6.19 -19.41 -14.40
CA VAL A 97 -5.93 -18.19 -13.64
C VAL A 97 -6.23 -17.01 -14.54
N ALA A 98 -7.02 -16.07 -14.05
CA ALA A 98 -7.35 -14.84 -14.75
C ALA A 98 -6.36 -13.73 -14.40
N GLY A 99 -6.01 -12.89 -15.38
CA GLY A 99 -5.17 -11.73 -15.16
C GLY A 99 -5.52 -10.56 -16.08
N LEU A 100 -5.07 -9.38 -15.64
CA LEU A 100 -5.18 -8.12 -16.35
C LEU A 100 -3.78 -7.53 -16.54
N ILE A 101 -3.55 -6.90 -17.68
CA ILE A 101 -2.34 -6.11 -17.95
C ILE A 101 -2.78 -4.73 -18.41
N TYR A 102 -2.27 -3.69 -17.76
CA TYR A 102 -2.50 -2.31 -18.16
C TYR A 102 -1.16 -1.65 -18.51
N ILE A 103 -1.17 -0.81 -19.54
CA ILE A 103 -0.06 0.09 -19.84
C ILE A 103 -0.27 1.33 -19.00
N ASP A 104 0.54 1.53 -17.94
CA ASP A 104 0.32 2.55 -16.91
C ASP A 104 0.33 3.98 -17.44
N ASN A 105 1.25 4.25 -18.36
CA ASN A 105 1.54 5.57 -18.90
C ASN A 105 1.27 5.66 -20.41
N TYR A 106 0.19 5.03 -20.88
CA TYR A 106 -0.12 4.90 -22.31
C TYR A 106 -0.16 6.25 -23.04
N ASP A 107 -0.98 7.18 -22.56
CA ASP A 107 -1.17 8.48 -23.23
C ASP A 107 0.14 9.30 -23.23
N GLU A 108 0.86 9.30 -22.12
CA GLU A 108 2.15 10.00 -21.98
C GLU A 108 3.24 9.45 -22.92
N VAL A 109 3.31 8.12 -23.03
CA VAL A 109 4.25 7.47 -23.95
C VAL A 109 3.88 7.76 -25.40
N MET A 110 2.57 7.78 -25.72
CA MET A 110 2.09 8.16 -27.07
C MET A 110 2.43 9.62 -27.40
N GLU A 111 2.20 10.55 -26.48
CA GLU A 111 2.55 11.96 -26.65
C GLU A 111 4.07 12.19 -26.79
N SER A 112 4.89 11.31 -26.23
CA SER A 112 6.35 11.38 -26.31
C SER A 112 6.94 10.98 -27.67
N VAL A 113 6.12 10.52 -28.60
CA VAL A 113 6.53 10.01 -29.92
C VAL A 113 5.78 10.74 -31.04
N GLU A 114 6.46 10.99 -32.15
CA GLU A 114 5.84 11.53 -33.36
C GLU A 114 4.60 10.71 -33.77
N GLU A 115 3.52 11.37 -34.16
CA GLU A 115 2.21 10.77 -34.49
C GLU A 115 2.33 9.57 -35.46
N VAL A 116 3.21 9.68 -36.45
CA VAL A 116 3.48 8.62 -37.42
C VAL A 116 4.06 7.33 -36.78
N ARG A 117 4.73 7.45 -35.64
CA ARG A 117 5.37 6.32 -34.93
C ARG A 117 4.52 5.73 -33.81
N GLN A 118 3.46 6.42 -33.38
CA GLN A 118 2.59 5.96 -32.28
C GLN A 118 2.02 4.57 -32.54
N SER A 119 1.49 4.33 -33.75
CA SER A 119 0.95 3.01 -34.12
C SER A 119 2.00 1.89 -34.08
N LEU A 120 3.26 2.22 -34.45
CA LEU A 120 4.36 1.27 -34.40
C LEU A 120 4.73 0.95 -32.93
N LEU A 121 4.74 1.94 -32.06
CA LEU A 121 5.03 1.75 -30.62
C LEU A 121 4.00 0.81 -29.98
N VAL A 122 2.71 1.05 -30.24
CA VAL A 122 1.62 0.18 -29.76
C VAL A 122 1.82 -1.24 -30.27
N ALA A 123 2.11 -1.40 -31.57
CA ALA A 123 2.29 -2.74 -32.17
C ALA A 123 3.49 -3.49 -31.57
N LEU A 124 4.56 -2.80 -31.20
CA LEU A 124 5.72 -3.41 -30.54
C LEU A 124 5.42 -3.84 -29.11
N ILE A 125 4.70 -3.02 -28.33
CA ILE A 125 4.26 -3.37 -26.99
C ILE A 125 3.28 -4.55 -27.05
N ASP A 126 2.28 -4.50 -27.94
CA ASP A 126 1.33 -5.59 -28.19
C ASP A 126 2.07 -6.90 -28.53
N ARG A 127 3.08 -6.82 -29.38
CA ARG A 127 3.91 -7.96 -29.74
C ARG A 127 4.63 -8.55 -28.53
N LYS A 128 5.21 -7.73 -27.66
CA LYS A 128 5.88 -8.20 -26.45
C LYS A 128 4.93 -8.92 -25.51
N ILE A 129 3.76 -8.32 -25.24
CA ILE A 129 2.74 -8.92 -24.38
C ILE A 129 2.26 -10.26 -24.98
N ASN A 130 1.91 -10.29 -26.26
CA ASN A 130 1.45 -11.51 -26.93
C ASN A 130 2.53 -12.61 -26.94
N GLN A 131 3.78 -12.26 -27.20
CA GLN A 131 4.90 -13.20 -27.21
C GLN A 131 5.12 -13.80 -25.81
N TYR A 132 5.11 -12.97 -24.76
CA TYR A 132 5.23 -13.44 -23.39
C TYR A 132 4.09 -14.39 -22.99
N MET A 133 2.85 -14.05 -23.33
CA MET A 133 1.71 -14.90 -23.06
C MET A 133 1.75 -16.22 -23.85
N SER A 134 2.17 -16.17 -25.11
CA SER A 134 2.31 -17.38 -25.95
C SER A 134 3.33 -18.37 -25.39
N VAL A 135 4.45 -17.89 -24.85
CA VAL A 135 5.46 -18.74 -24.19
C VAL A 135 4.90 -19.41 -22.93
N ASN A 136 3.97 -18.75 -22.25
CA ASN A 136 3.32 -19.27 -21.04
C ASN A 136 1.98 -19.98 -21.33
N ASP A 137 1.75 -20.49 -22.55
CA ASP A 137 0.50 -21.17 -22.99
C ASP A 137 -0.76 -20.36 -22.61
N GLY A 138 -0.66 -19.05 -22.66
CA GLY A 138 -1.70 -18.13 -22.25
C GLY A 138 -2.47 -17.53 -23.44
N ILE A 139 -3.73 -17.25 -23.21
CA ILE A 139 -4.58 -16.49 -24.12
C ILE A 139 -4.64 -15.06 -23.63
N VAL A 140 -4.30 -14.09 -24.47
CA VAL A 140 -4.42 -12.66 -24.17
C VAL A 140 -5.34 -11.99 -25.17
N LYS A 141 -6.21 -11.09 -24.69
CA LYS A 141 -7.11 -10.29 -25.50
C LYS A 141 -7.01 -8.83 -25.09
N LYS A 142 -6.79 -7.96 -26.06
CA LYS A 142 -6.86 -6.51 -25.88
C LYS A 142 -8.31 -6.10 -25.69
N LEU A 143 -8.63 -5.42 -24.60
CA LEU A 143 -9.97 -4.93 -24.28
C LEU A 143 -10.16 -3.46 -24.68
N GLU A 144 -9.17 -2.63 -24.35
CA GLU A 144 -9.11 -1.20 -24.63
C GLU A 144 -7.74 -0.84 -25.22
N LYS A 145 -7.51 0.42 -25.52
CA LYS A 145 -6.25 0.89 -26.10
C LYS A 145 -5.01 0.50 -25.27
N ASP A 146 -5.16 0.45 -23.96
CA ASP A 146 -4.12 0.28 -22.94
C ASP A 146 -4.35 -0.94 -22.03
N LYS A 147 -5.47 -1.69 -22.19
CA LYS A 147 -5.87 -2.76 -21.28
C LYS A 147 -6.00 -4.10 -21.96
N TYR A 148 -5.48 -5.12 -21.32
CA TYR A 148 -5.53 -6.51 -21.79
C TYR A 148 -6.07 -7.42 -20.69
N PHE A 149 -6.82 -8.41 -21.10
CA PHE A 149 -7.23 -9.54 -20.28
C PHE A 149 -6.48 -10.79 -20.75
N PHE A 150 -6.05 -11.62 -19.82
CA PHE A 150 -5.43 -12.89 -20.15
C PHE A 150 -5.87 -14.03 -19.22
N VAL A 151 -5.71 -15.24 -19.74
CA VAL A 151 -5.96 -16.48 -19.00
C VAL A 151 -4.79 -17.42 -19.23
N ILE A 152 -4.29 -18.02 -18.17
CA ILE A 152 -3.20 -19.01 -18.18
C ILE A 152 -3.56 -20.19 -17.28
N LYS A 153 -2.87 -21.34 -17.45
CA LYS A 153 -2.93 -22.43 -16.46
C LYS A 153 -2.10 -22.07 -15.23
N LYS A 154 -2.54 -22.55 -14.07
CA LYS A 154 -1.85 -22.32 -12.78
C LYS A 154 -0.39 -22.84 -12.79
N SER A 155 -0.08 -23.89 -13.57
CA SER A 155 1.28 -24.37 -13.75
C SER A 155 2.21 -23.31 -14.36
N TYR A 156 1.76 -22.55 -15.36
CA TYR A 156 2.54 -21.50 -16.01
C TYR A 156 2.67 -20.23 -15.16
N TYR A 157 1.71 -19.96 -14.27
CA TYR A 157 1.84 -18.89 -13.29
C TYR A 157 3.12 -19.06 -12.45
N LYS A 158 3.45 -20.30 -12.03
CA LYS A 158 4.68 -20.59 -11.27
C LYS A 158 5.95 -20.21 -12.05
N GLU A 159 5.96 -20.35 -13.37
CA GLU A 159 7.09 -19.93 -14.21
C GLU A 159 7.16 -18.41 -14.35
N MET A 160 6.00 -17.72 -14.47
CA MET A 160 5.94 -16.26 -14.45
C MET A 160 6.42 -15.68 -13.12
N GLU A 161 6.11 -16.33 -12.00
CA GLU A 161 6.58 -15.98 -10.67
C GLU A 161 8.10 -16.11 -10.54
N LYS A 162 8.68 -17.24 -10.99
CA LYS A 162 10.13 -17.47 -10.98
C LYS A 162 10.91 -16.43 -11.79
N ASN A 163 10.41 -16.06 -12.95
CA ASN A 163 11.03 -15.03 -13.80
C ASN A 163 10.65 -13.61 -13.42
N LYS A 164 9.92 -13.44 -12.27
CA LYS A 164 9.49 -12.15 -11.71
C LYS A 164 8.75 -11.28 -12.73
N PHE A 165 7.96 -11.90 -13.60
CA PHE A 165 7.20 -11.22 -14.65
C PHE A 165 8.10 -10.41 -15.59
N ALA A 166 9.02 -11.07 -16.26
CA ALA A 166 10.01 -10.45 -17.14
C ALA A 166 9.43 -9.52 -18.22
N VAL A 167 8.16 -9.68 -18.58
CA VAL A 167 7.44 -8.78 -19.51
C VAL A 167 7.42 -7.33 -19.04
N LEU A 168 7.51 -7.06 -17.74
CA LEU A 168 7.61 -5.70 -17.18
C LEU A 168 8.85 -4.98 -17.73
N ASP A 169 10.00 -5.66 -17.71
CA ASP A 169 11.26 -5.09 -18.21
C ASP A 169 11.33 -5.14 -19.75
N GLU A 170 10.75 -6.15 -20.37
CA GLU A 170 10.67 -6.24 -21.83
C GLU A 170 9.86 -5.09 -22.45
N ALA A 171 8.76 -4.67 -21.81
CA ALA A 171 7.99 -3.53 -22.27
C ALA A 171 8.78 -2.23 -22.18
N LYS A 172 9.52 -2.01 -21.10
CA LYS A 172 10.41 -0.85 -20.93
C LYS A 172 11.52 -0.79 -21.99
N SER A 173 11.95 -1.94 -22.48
CA SER A 173 13.01 -2.01 -23.50
C SER A 173 12.57 -1.53 -24.88
N VAL A 174 11.26 -1.36 -25.12
CA VAL A 174 10.72 -0.89 -26.40
C VAL A 174 11.06 0.61 -26.56
N ASN A 175 11.94 0.90 -27.53
CA ASN A 175 12.36 2.27 -27.84
C ASN A 175 12.37 2.48 -29.35
N ILE A 176 11.60 3.45 -29.82
CA ILE A 176 11.54 3.90 -31.22
C ILE A 176 11.68 5.42 -31.33
N GLY A 177 12.29 6.03 -30.31
CA GLY A 177 12.42 7.48 -30.17
C GLY A 177 11.50 8.07 -29.09
N ASN A 178 10.79 7.21 -28.34
CA ASN A 178 10.03 7.63 -27.16
C ASN A 178 10.99 8.15 -26.08
N THR A 179 10.65 9.28 -25.48
CA THR A 179 11.42 9.90 -24.40
C THR A 179 11.18 9.21 -23.06
N MET A 180 10.08 8.43 -22.95
CA MET A 180 9.67 7.70 -21.77
C MET A 180 9.48 6.21 -22.07
N PRO A 181 9.96 5.30 -21.24
CA PRO A 181 9.68 3.88 -21.40
C PRO A 181 8.20 3.58 -21.09
N ALA A 182 7.61 2.62 -21.81
CA ALA A 182 6.30 2.09 -21.48
C ALA A 182 6.41 1.20 -20.23
N THR A 183 5.55 1.43 -19.25
CA THR A 183 5.45 0.60 -18.04
C THR A 183 4.16 -0.19 -18.03
N LEU A 184 4.22 -1.39 -17.44
CA LEU A 184 3.07 -2.29 -17.35
C LEU A 184 2.72 -2.55 -15.88
N SER A 185 1.44 -2.57 -15.58
CA SER A 185 0.92 -3.18 -14.36
C SER A 185 0.21 -4.49 -14.68
N ILE A 186 0.43 -5.51 -13.84
CA ILE A 186 -0.17 -6.83 -13.99
C ILE A 186 -0.92 -7.17 -12.72
N GLY A 187 -2.21 -7.51 -12.84
CA GLY A 187 -3.03 -8.02 -11.75
C GLY A 187 -3.44 -9.47 -12.02
N ILE A 188 -3.16 -10.38 -11.10
CA ILE A 188 -3.51 -11.80 -11.22
C ILE A 188 -4.39 -12.22 -10.05
N GLY A 189 -5.46 -12.94 -10.36
CA GLY A 189 -6.35 -13.52 -9.37
C GLY A 189 -6.28 -15.05 -9.38
N ILE A 190 -5.93 -15.63 -8.22
CA ILE A 190 -5.91 -17.08 -8.02
C ILE A 190 -6.96 -17.42 -6.96
N ALA A 191 -8.16 -17.81 -7.42
CA ALA A 191 -9.24 -18.26 -6.55
C ALA A 191 -9.44 -19.78 -6.73
N THR A 192 -9.92 -20.44 -5.68
CA THR A 192 -10.20 -21.88 -5.69
C THR A 192 -11.63 -22.19 -6.07
N ASP A 193 -12.56 -21.25 -5.86
CA ASP A 193 -13.98 -21.53 -5.91
C ASP A 193 -14.59 -21.34 -7.30
N THR A 194 -14.38 -20.16 -7.91
CA THR A 194 -14.93 -19.86 -9.23
C THR A 194 -14.00 -19.00 -10.09
N TYR A 195 -14.12 -19.11 -11.43
CA TYR A 195 -13.39 -18.23 -12.36
C TYR A 195 -13.82 -16.76 -12.25
N ALA A 196 -15.09 -16.51 -11.91
CA ALA A 196 -15.59 -15.15 -11.65
C ALA A 196 -14.87 -14.51 -10.45
N GLN A 197 -14.66 -15.26 -9.40
CA GLN A 197 -13.90 -14.80 -8.24
C GLN A 197 -12.42 -14.58 -8.59
N SER A 198 -11.82 -15.46 -9.39
CA SER A 198 -10.45 -15.29 -9.91
C SER A 198 -10.33 -13.97 -10.70
N TYR A 199 -11.31 -13.65 -11.54
CA TYR A 199 -11.35 -12.38 -12.26
C TYR A 199 -11.51 -11.17 -11.31
N ASN A 200 -12.38 -11.27 -10.30
CA ASN A 200 -12.53 -10.21 -9.29
C ASN A 200 -11.24 -9.99 -8.50
N TYR A 201 -10.52 -11.06 -8.18
CA TYR A 201 -9.20 -10.96 -7.56
C TYR A 201 -8.18 -10.29 -8.48
N ALA A 202 -8.20 -10.59 -9.78
CA ALA A 202 -7.35 -9.92 -10.77
C ALA A 202 -7.64 -8.41 -10.84
N ARG A 203 -8.91 -8.00 -10.75
CA ARG A 203 -9.30 -6.58 -10.68
C ARG A 203 -8.75 -5.90 -9.43
N VAL A 204 -8.93 -6.50 -8.26
CA VAL A 204 -8.36 -5.95 -7.02
C VAL A 204 -6.83 -5.89 -7.10
N ALA A 205 -6.19 -6.90 -7.67
CA ALA A 205 -4.75 -6.96 -7.81
C ALA A 205 -4.22 -5.87 -8.77
N ILE A 206 -4.89 -5.60 -9.90
CA ILE A 206 -4.47 -4.54 -10.83
C ILE A 206 -4.68 -3.16 -10.20
N ASP A 207 -5.78 -2.95 -9.48
CA ASP A 207 -6.03 -1.70 -8.77
C ASP A 207 -4.95 -1.43 -7.71
N LEU A 208 -4.51 -2.48 -6.99
CA LEU A 208 -3.40 -2.40 -6.05
C LEU A 208 -2.06 -2.11 -6.75
N ALA A 209 -1.81 -2.70 -7.92
CA ALA A 209 -0.61 -2.42 -8.71
C ALA A 209 -0.56 -0.94 -9.12
N LEU A 210 -1.67 -0.42 -9.66
CA LEU A 210 -1.80 0.98 -10.06
C LEU A 210 -1.72 1.94 -8.86
N ALA A 211 -2.39 1.59 -7.75
CA ALA A 211 -2.35 2.38 -6.52
C ALA A 211 -0.95 2.50 -5.90
N ARG A 212 -0.05 1.55 -6.20
CA ARG A 212 1.36 1.58 -5.81
C ARG A 212 2.26 2.24 -6.86
N GLY A 213 1.64 2.82 -7.91
CA GLY A 213 2.27 3.58 -8.98
C GLY A 213 2.67 2.77 -10.20
N GLY A 214 2.10 1.61 -10.39
CA GLY A 214 2.33 0.80 -11.56
C GLY A 214 3.70 0.11 -11.59
N ASP A 215 4.08 -0.36 -12.79
CA ASP A 215 5.37 -1.00 -13.08
C ASP A 215 5.64 -2.23 -12.20
N GLN A 216 4.61 -3.02 -11.94
CA GLN A 216 4.67 -4.18 -11.06
C GLN A 216 3.60 -5.22 -11.38
N ALA A 217 3.83 -6.45 -10.93
CA ALA A 217 2.80 -7.47 -10.90
C ALA A 217 2.31 -7.70 -9.46
N VAL A 218 1.00 -7.79 -9.29
CA VAL A 218 0.35 -8.10 -8.03
C VAL A 218 -0.48 -9.35 -8.21
N VAL A 219 -0.34 -10.28 -7.29
CA VAL A 219 -1.09 -11.54 -7.28
C VAL A 219 -1.94 -11.60 -6.02
N LYS A 220 -3.24 -11.73 -6.20
CA LYS A 220 -4.18 -11.96 -5.09
C LYS A 220 -4.66 -13.40 -5.11
N SER A 221 -4.51 -14.09 -3.99
CA SER A 221 -5.01 -15.44 -3.75
C SER A 221 -5.89 -15.50 -2.51
N ASN A 222 -6.45 -16.66 -2.21
CA ASN A 222 -7.19 -16.87 -0.98
C ASN A 222 -6.29 -16.75 0.27
N SER A 223 -4.97 -16.96 0.11
CA SER A 223 -3.99 -16.88 1.21
C SER A 223 -3.39 -15.48 1.39
N GLY A 224 -3.65 -14.52 0.49
CA GLY A 224 -3.11 -13.17 0.62
C GLY A 224 -2.72 -12.52 -0.71
N ILE A 225 -1.92 -11.46 -0.63
CA ILE A 225 -1.47 -10.67 -1.76
C ILE A 225 0.05 -10.69 -1.82
N THR A 226 0.59 -10.98 -3.00
CA THR A 226 2.04 -10.98 -3.27
C THR A 226 2.38 -9.95 -4.33
N TYR A 227 3.52 -9.28 -4.18
CA TYR A 227 3.99 -8.21 -5.06
C TYR A 227 5.30 -8.58 -5.75
N PHE A 228 5.41 -8.28 -7.05
CA PHE A 228 6.61 -8.51 -7.86
C PHE A 228 6.96 -7.26 -8.66
N GLY A 229 8.20 -6.85 -8.66
CA GLY A 229 8.64 -5.60 -9.31
C GLY A 229 8.44 -4.38 -8.41
N GLY A 230 8.29 -3.20 -9.01
CA GLY A 230 8.09 -1.96 -8.26
C GLY A 230 9.37 -1.40 -7.59
N LYS A 231 10.54 -1.93 -7.87
CA LYS A 231 11.82 -1.30 -7.53
C LYS A 231 12.08 -0.19 -8.54
N ARG A 232 11.55 0.99 -8.26
CA ARG A 232 11.86 2.17 -9.08
C ARG A 232 13.19 2.78 -8.65
N GLU A 233 14.15 2.72 -9.53
CA GLU A 233 14.99 3.88 -9.80
C GLU A 233 14.15 4.84 -10.65
N GLN A 234 13.50 5.80 -10.02
CA GLN A 234 12.89 6.92 -10.74
C GLN A 234 13.98 7.61 -11.54
N THR A 235 13.94 7.47 -12.84
CA THR A 235 14.78 8.30 -13.68
C THR A 235 14.23 9.72 -13.58
N SER A 236 14.96 10.59 -12.89
CA SER A 236 14.63 12.00 -12.62
C SER A 236 14.31 12.83 -13.88
N LYS A 237 14.60 12.31 -15.05
CA LYS A 237 14.31 12.95 -16.35
C LYS A 237 12.82 12.93 -16.70
N ASN A 238 12.09 11.84 -16.40
CA ASN A 238 10.68 11.70 -16.80
C ASN A 238 9.74 12.58 -15.98
N THR A 239 10.06 12.79 -14.70
CA THR A 239 9.22 13.60 -13.82
C THR A 239 9.25 15.08 -14.14
N ARG A 240 10.39 15.62 -14.57
CA ARG A 240 10.50 17.03 -15.00
C ARG A 240 9.68 17.31 -16.27
N VAL A 241 9.62 16.36 -17.21
CA VAL A 241 8.78 16.50 -18.41
C VAL A 241 7.31 16.53 -18.02
N LYS A 242 6.87 15.65 -17.13
CA LYS A 242 5.50 15.66 -16.59
C LYS A 242 5.17 16.99 -15.90
N ALA A 243 6.00 17.44 -14.98
CA ALA A 243 5.80 18.69 -14.27
C ALA A 243 5.67 19.89 -15.23
N ARG A 244 6.51 19.92 -16.29
CA ARG A 244 6.44 20.96 -17.32
C ARG A 244 5.13 20.93 -18.11
N VAL A 245 4.69 19.75 -18.57
CA VAL A 245 3.41 19.60 -19.30
C VAL A 245 2.24 19.98 -18.40
N LYS A 246 2.24 19.55 -17.13
CA LYS A 246 1.20 19.91 -16.18
C LYS A 246 1.20 21.41 -15.82
N ALA A 247 2.38 22.03 -15.75
CA ALA A 247 2.52 23.47 -15.56
C ALA A 247 1.94 24.26 -16.74
N GLU A 248 2.22 23.83 -17.98
CA GLU A 248 1.68 24.46 -19.18
C GLU A 248 0.15 24.34 -19.25
N ALA A 249 -0.39 23.15 -19.00
CA ALA A 249 -1.84 22.94 -18.93
C ALA A 249 -2.50 23.79 -17.83
N LEU A 250 -1.93 23.82 -16.62
CA LEU A 250 -2.44 24.67 -15.53
C LEU A 250 -2.45 26.15 -15.92
N ARG A 251 -1.34 26.62 -16.55
CA ARG A 251 -1.22 28.00 -17.04
C ARG A 251 -2.36 28.33 -18.02
N GLU A 252 -2.62 27.44 -18.98
CA GLU A 252 -3.71 27.66 -19.96
C GLU A 252 -5.08 27.77 -19.27
N PHE A 253 -5.39 26.86 -18.34
CA PHE A 253 -6.66 26.92 -17.62
C PHE A 253 -6.80 28.18 -16.76
N ILE A 254 -5.76 28.59 -16.04
CA ILE A 254 -5.78 29.82 -15.24
C ILE A 254 -5.90 31.05 -16.15
N THR A 255 -5.14 31.11 -17.25
CA THR A 255 -5.14 32.23 -18.18
C THR A 255 -6.52 32.42 -18.83
N ALA A 256 -7.20 31.33 -19.17
CA ALA A 256 -8.52 31.35 -19.81
C ALA A 256 -9.68 31.80 -18.89
N LYS A 257 -9.41 31.94 -17.59
CA LYS A 257 -10.42 32.25 -16.58
C LYS A 257 -10.06 33.53 -15.81
N ASP A 258 -11.01 34.07 -15.04
CA ASP A 258 -10.83 35.36 -14.33
C ASP A 258 -10.32 35.14 -12.90
N GLN A 259 -10.63 34.01 -12.30
CA GLN A 259 -10.28 33.75 -10.92
C GLN A 259 -10.01 32.27 -10.63
N VAL A 260 -9.29 32.03 -9.53
CA VAL A 260 -8.93 30.72 -9.02
C VAL A 260 -9.42 30.58 -7.57
N ILE A 261 -10.12 29.49 -7.27
CA ILE A 261 -10.44 29.11 -5.89
C ILE A 261 -9.70 27.82 -5.60
N VAL A 262 -8.82 27.87 -4.59
CA VAL A 262 -8.01 26.71 -4.18
C VAL A 262 -8.57 26.13 -2.90
N MET A 263 -8.64 24.82 -2.81
CA MET A 263 -9.01 24.13 -1.57
C MET A 263 -8.16 22.87 -1.38
N GLY A 264 -7.89 22.55 -0.13
CA GLY A 264 -7.27 21.31 0.26
C GLY A 264 -8.25 20.32 0.87
N HIS A 265 -7.74 19.40 1.70
CA HIS A 265 -8.59 18.48 2.44
C HIS A 265 -9.16 19.12 3.72
N LYS A 266 -10.33 18.63 4.16
CA LYS A 266 -11.21 19.17 5.21
C LYS A 266 -10.55 19.42 6.57
N ILE A 267 -9.51 18.69 6.93
CA ILE A 267 -8.72 18.96 8.14
C ILE A 267 -7.35 19.41 7.65
N ALA A 268 -7.24 20.70 7.31
CA ALA A 268 -6.04 21.25 6.71
C ALA A 268 -4.78 20.91 7.52
N ASP A 269 -3.79 20.34 6.86
CA ASP A 269 -2.45 20.17 7.39
C ASP A 269 -1.44 21.10 6.70
N VAL A 270 -0.18 20.95 7.03
CA VAL A 270 0.87 21.86 6.56
C VAL A 270 1.14 21.69 5.06
N ASP A 271 1.02 20.46 4.53
CA ASP A 271 1.26 20.20 3.10
C ASP A 271 0.12 20.73 2.25
N SER A 272 -1.11 20.42 2.62
CA SER A 272 -2.31 20.95 1.99
C SER A 272 -2.32 22.48 1.96
N PHE A 273 -2.02 23.12 3.10
CA PHE A 273 -1.94 24.58 3.22
C PHE A 273 -0.83 25.17 2.34
N GLY A 274 0.39 24.61 2.40
CA GLY A 274 1.53 25.08 1.61
C GLY A 274 1.30 24.91 0.10
N ALA A 275 0.73 23.79 -0.32
CA ALA A 275 0.37 23.54 -1.72
C ALA A 275 -0.68 24.53 -2.23
N ALA A 276 -1.73 24.83 -1.40
CA ALA A 276 -2.73 25.84 -1.74
C ALA A 276 -2.11 27.23 -1.91
N VAL A 277 -1.18 27.62 -1.02
CA VAL A 277 -0.43 28.88 -1.13
C VAL A 277 0.40 28.94 -2.42
N GLY A 278 1.02 27.84 -2.83
CA GLY A 278 1.78 27.77 -4.09
C GLY A 278 0.88 28.00 -5.32
N ILE A 279 -0.29 27.39 -5.37
CA ILE A 279 -1.28 27.61 -6.46
C ILE A 279 -1.83 29.04 -6.43
N TYR A 280 -2.11 29.58 -5.23
CA TYR A 280 -2.48 30.99 -5.06
C TYR A 280 -1.43 31.91 -5.70
N ARG A 281 -0.12 31.67 -5.44
CA ARG A 281 0.97 32.44 -6.06
C ARG A 281 0.98 32.28 -7.59
N ALA A 282 0.74 31.08 -8.11
CA ALA A 282 0.64 30.86 -9.54
C ALA A 282 -0.43 31.74 -10.19
N ALA A 283 -1.62 31.79 -9.57
CA ALA A 283 -2.73 32.63 -10.06
C ALA A 283 -2.40 34.14 -10.02
N LEU A 284 -1.84 34.64 -8.91
CA LEU A 284 -1.42 36.02 -8.79
C LEU A 284 -0.35 36.43 -9.81
N THR A 285 0.59 35.51 -10.12
CA THR A 285 1.64 35.75 -11.15
C THR A 285 1.03 35.94 -12.53
N MET A 286 -0.15 35.35 -12.78
CA MET A 286 -0.91 35.50 -14.03
C MET A 286 -1.98 36.62 -13.93
N GLU A 287 -1.85 37.50 -12.94
CA GLU A 287 -2.76 38.65 -12.71
C GLU A 287 -4.23 38.22 -12.52
N LYS A 288 -4.45 37.01 -11.96
CA LYS A 288 -5.79 36.50 -11.65
C LYS A 288 -6.11 36.67 -10.18
N LYS A 289 -7.40 36.93 -9.88
CA LYS A 289 -7.89 36.85 -8.50
C LYS A 289 -7.78 35.43 -7.99
N ALA A 290 -7.38 35.28 -6.75
CA ALA A 290 -7.24 33.96 -6.14
C ALA A 290 -7.71 33.97 -4.69
N TYR A 291 -8.29 32.84 -4.26
CA TYR A 291 -8.80 32.61 -2.91
C TYR A 291 -8.43 31.21 -2.45
N ILE A 292 -8.21 31.05 -1.17
CA ILE A 292 -7.96 29.75 -0.53
C ILE A 292 -9.12 29.46 0.43
N VAL A 293 -9.84 28.36 0.21
CA VAL A 293 -10.89 27.91 1.13
C VAL A 293 -10.24 27.25 2.34
N LEU A 294 -10.53 27.77 3.53
CA LEU A 294 -10.00 27.28 4.80
C LEU A 294 -11.06 27.46 5.90
N ASN A 295 -11.75 26.38 6.30
CA ASN A 295 -12.81 26.44 7.31
C ASN A 295 -12.24 26.43 8.72
N ASP A 296 -11.36 25.48 9.02
CA ASP A 296 -10.78 25.28 10.33
C ASP A 296 -9.26 25.45 10.30
N ILE A 297 -8.73 26.28 11.20
CA ILE A 297 -7.30 26.49 11.34
C ILE A 297 -6.76 25.52 12.41
N THR A 298 -6.20 24.42 11.96
CA THR A 298 -5.57 23.43 12.83
C THR A 298 -4.36 24.01 13.58
N SER A 299 -3.97 23.37 14.69
CA SER A 299 -2.80 23.80 15.47
C SER A 299 -1.51 23.77 14.65
N SER A 300 -1.38 22.85 13.71
CA SER A 300 -0.23 22.71 12.82
C SER A 300 -0.15 23.82 11.76
N VAL A 301 -1.28 24.25 11.23
CA VAL A 301 -1.37 25.30 10.19
C VAL A 301 -1.33 26.72 10.80
N ARG A 302 -1.80 26.88 12.02
CA ARG A 302 -1.97 28.18 12.67
C ARG A 302 -0.75 29.11 12.62
N PRO A 303 0.48 28.65 12.88
CA PRO A 303 1.65 29.55 12.85
C PRO A 303 1.93 30.08 11.44
N LEU A 304 1.72 29.26 10.41
CA LEU A 304 1.88 29.68 9.02
C LEU A 304 0.77 30.65 8.61
N TYR A 305 -0.50 30.34 8.91
CA TYR A 305 -1.64 31.21 8.66
C TYR A 305 -1.45 32.62 9.28
N GLN A 306 -1.01 32.69 10.53
CA GLN A 306 -0.72 33.96 11.20
C GLN A 306 0.31 34.80 10.45
N SER A 307 1.34 34.16 9.86
CA SER A 307 2.36 34.87 9.08
C SER A 307 1.80 35.58 7.85
N PHE A 308 0.70 35.08 7.25
CA PHE A 308 -0.02 35.76 6.18
C PHE A 308 -0.89 36.91 6.69
N CYS A 309 -1.63 36.70 7.78
CA CYS A 309 -2.47 37.73 8.39
C CYS A 309 -1.66 38.92 8.91
N GLU A 310 -0.43 38.70 9.38
CA GLU A 310 0.45 39.78 9.86
C GLU A 310 1.18 40.48 8.71
N SER A 311 1.17 39.94 7.50
CA SER A 311 1.89 40.49 6.36
C SER A 311 1.00 41.46 5.55
N PRO A 312 1.41 42.70 5.34
CA PRO A 312 0.66 43.66 4.54
C PRO A 312 0.66 43.36 3.02
N LEU A 313 1.34 42.29 2.61
CA LEU A 313 1.43 41.90 1.20
C LEU A 313 0.20 41.11 0.73
N TYR A 314 -0.63 40.65 1.65
CA TYR A 314 -1.78 39.80 1.34
C TYR A 314 -3.08 40.53 1.72
N PRO A 315 -4.13 40.41 0.91
CA PRO A 315 -5.44 40.98 1.23
C PRO A 315 -6.13 40.15 2.32
N ASP A 316 -7.02 40.79 3.07
CA ASP A 316 -7.77 40.13 4.13
C ASP A 316 -8.68 39.00 3.63
N ASP A 317 -9.09 39.04 2.36
CA ASP A 317 -9.94 38.07 1.68
C ASP A 317 -9.15 36.92 0.98
N MET A 318 -7.84 36.81 1.21
CA MET A 318 -7.04 35.68 0.70
C MET A 318 -7.62 34.34 1.15
N PHE A 319 -8.01 34.27 2.42
CA PHE A 319 -8.62 33.08 3.02
C PHE A 319 -10.11 33.28 3.19
N ILE A 320 -10.90 32.39 2.59
CA ILE A 320 -12.36 32.42 2.62
C ILE A 320 -12.89 31.12 3.25
N ARG A 321 -14.12 31.14 3.71
CA ARG A 321 -14.83 29.95 4.18
C ARG A 321 -15.69 29.36 3.07
N SER A 322 -16.07 28.10 3.23
CA SER A 322 -16.99 27.42 2.29
C SER A 322 -18.32 28.19 2.13
N GLU A 323 -18.78 28.90 3.17
CA GLU A 323 -20.00 29.74 3.14
C GLU A 323 -19.88 30.92 2.18
N ASP A 324 -18.68 31.45 1.98
CA ASP A 324 -18.40 32.61 1.14
C ASP A 324 -18.29 32.26 -0.35
N VAL A 325 -18.10 30.96 -0.66
CA VAL A 325 -17.85 30.48 -2.02
C VAL A 325 -18.99 30.83 -2.98
N ASP A 326 -20.24 30.70 -2.53
CA ASP A 326 -21.44 30.99 -3.34
C ASP A 326 -21.49 32.45 -3.82
N GLU A 327 -20.97 33.39 -3.04
CA GLU A 327 -20.96 34.83 -3.38
C GLU A 327 -19.79 35.18 -4.32
N ILE A 328 -18.71 34.37 -4.31
CA ILE A 328 -17.46 34.69 -5.03
C ILE A 328 -17.41 33.96 -6.39
N ILE A 329 -17.94 32.73 -6.47
CA ILE A 329 -17.85 31.90 -7.65
C ILE A 329 -18.63 32.49 -8.85
N ASN A 330 -18.07 32.30 -10.05
CA ASN A 330 -18.72 32.63 -11.31
C ASN A 330 -18.34 31.61 -12.40
N ASP A 331 -18.92 31.73 -13.60
CA ASP A 331 -18.65 30.83 -14.74
C ASP A 331 -17.18 30.85 -15.22
N SER A 332 -16.43 31.89 -14.80
CA SER A 332 -15.02 32.09 -15.14
C SER A 332 -14.08 31.69 -13.98
N THR A 333 -14.48 30.70 -13.17
CA THR A 333 -13.71 30.20 -12.03
C THR A 333 -13.02 28.87 -12.33
N VAL A 334 -11.73 28.75 -11.97
CA VAL A 334 -11.02 27.47 -11.86
C VAL A 334 -11.04 27.03 -10.40
N ALA A 335 -11.52 25.84 -10.12
CA ALA A 335 -11.33 25.18 -8.83
C ALA A 335 -10.08 24.33 -8.86
N VAL A 336 -9.14 24.59 -7.97
CA VAL A 336 -7.94 23.77 -7.82
C VAL A 336 -8.00 23.05 -6.48
N VAL A 337 -7.98 21.73 -6.52
CA VAL A 337 -7.92 20.87 -5.34
C VAL A 337 -6.50 20.42 -5.15
N VAL A 338 -5.96 20.57 -3.95
CA VAL A 338 -4.63 20.15 -3.57
C VAL A 338 -4.69 19.13 -2.44
N ASP A 339 -3.78 18.17 -2.46
CA ASP A 339 -3.53 17.22 -1.38
C ASP A 339 -4.70 16.30 -1.02
N THR A 340 -5.65 16.17 -1.92
CA THR A 340 -6.70 15.15 -1.87
C THR A 340 -7.31 14.91 -3.24
N ASN A 341 -7.70 13.66 -3.51
CA ASN A 341 -8.45 13.31 -4.73
C ASN A 341 -9.89 12.85 -4.43
N LYS A 342 -10.35 12.94 -3.16
CA LYS A 342 -11.66 12.48 -2.72
C LYS A 342 -12.61 13.66 -2.51
N PRO A 343 -13.78 13.69 -3.19
CA PRO A 343 -14.74 14.79 -3.07
C PRO A 343 -15.15 15.10 -1.64
N GLU A 344 -15.48 14.07 -0.86
CA GLU A 344 -15.97 14.20 0.51
C GLU A 344 -14.90 14.65 1.51
N MET A 345 -13.65 14.58 1.12
CA MET A 345 -12.52 15.01 1.96
C MET A 345 -12.11 16.47 1.68
N THR A 346 -12.63 17.12 0.65
CA THR A 346 -12.29 18.51 0.33
C THR A 346 -12.91 19.48 1.33
N GLU A 347 -12.30 20.67 1.49
CA GLU A 347 -12.82 21.76 2.33
C GLU A 347 -14.23 22.20 1.92
N CYS A 348 -14.51 22.26 0.62
CA CYS A 348 -15.81 22.66 0.06
C CYS A 348 -16.24 21.69 -1.05
N PRO A 349 -16.90 20.56 -0.73
CA PRO A 349 -17.36 19.59 -1.74
C PRO A 349 -18.34 20.17 -2.76
N ASP A 350 -19.11 21.19 -2.37
CA ASP A 350 -20.09 21.81 -3.26
C ASP A 350 -19.43 22.65 -4.37
N LEU A 351 -18.26 23.23 -4.14
CA LEU A 351 -17.47 23.92 -5.17
C LEU A 351 -17.23 23.04 -6.41
N LEU A 352 -17.08 21.73 -6.22
CA LEU A 352 -16.88 20.76 -7.33
C LEU A 352 -18.11 20.65 -8.26
N LYS A 353 -19.29 21.05 -7.77
CA LYS A 353 -20.54 21.04 -8.56
C LYS A 353 -20.81 22.38 -9.23
N MET A 354 -20.19 23.46 -8.74
CA MET A 354 -20.43 24.82 -9.17
C MET A 354 -19.58 25.25 -10.36
N THR A 355 -18.43 24.61 -10.59
CA THR A 355 -17.57 24.88 -11.74
C THR A 355 -17.33 23.65 -12.59
N LYS A 356 -17.11 23.85 -13.91
CA LYS A 356 -16.73 22.80 -14.85
C LYS A 356 -15.22 22.69 -15.04
N THR A 357 -14.46 23.63 -14.49
CA THR A 357 -12.99 23.66 -14.65
C THR A 357 -12.35 23.27 -13.31
N ILE A 358 -12.19 21.98 -13.12
CA ILE A 358 -11.62 21.38 -11.90
C ILE A 358 -10.24 20.83 -12.20
N VAL A 359 -9.27 21.24 -11.40
CA VAL A 359 -7.88 20.79 -11.44
C VAL A 359 -7.54 20.11 -10.12
N VAL A 360 -6.83 18.97 -10.16
CA VAL A 360 -6.43 18.20 -8.97
C VAL A 360 -4.93 17.97 -8.96
N PHE A 361 -4.29 18.32 -7.83
CA PHE A 361 -2.88 18.04 -7.51
C PHE A 361 -2.83 17.22 -6.22
N ASP A 362 -2.40 15.96 -6.29
CA ASP A 362 -2.41 15.09 -5.12
C ASP A 362 -1.29 14.05 -5.18
N HIS A 363 -0.68 13.76 -4.04
CA HIS A 363 0.31 12.70 -3.90
C HIS A 363 -0.24 11.45 -3.21
N HIS A 364 -1.52 11.44 -2.86
CA HIS A 364 -2.19 10.28 -2.30
C HIS A 364 -2.55 9.25 -3.38
N ARG A 365 -2.71 8.00 -2.97
CA ARG A 365 -3.14 6.94 -3.87
C ARG A 365 -4.57 7.17 -4.34
N GLN A 366 -4.82 6.85 -5.58
CA GLN A 366 -6.17 6.87 -6.14
C GLN A 366 -7.06 5.85 -5.44
N SER A 367 -8.28 6.24 -5.14
CA SER A 367 -9.34 5.39 -4.60
C SER A 367 -10.46 5.22 -5.63
N SER A 368 -11.40 4.32 -5.37
CA SER A 368 -12.58 4.12 -6.21
C SER A 368 -13.55 5.32 -6.24
N ASN A 369 -13.43 6.25 -5.27
CA ASN A 369 -14.26 7.44 -5.15
C ASN A 369 -13.39 8.68 -5.36
N MET A 370 -13.09 9.00 -6.63
CA MET A 370 -12.27 10.15 -7.00
C MET A 370 -13.13 11.32 -7.48
N ILE A 371 -12.54 12.52 -7.47
CA ILE A 371 -13.13 13.70 -8.10
C ILE A 371 -13.25 13.45 -9.60
N GLU A 372 -14.49 13.42 -10.09
CA GLU A 372 -14.83 13.21 -11.50
C GLU A 372 -14.78 14.52 -12.29
N ASN A 373 -14.77 14.41 -13.63
CA ASN A 373 -14.84 15.54 -14.57
C ASN A 373 -13.73 16.60 -14.40
N THR A 374 -12.54 16.16 -13.99
CA THR A 374 -11.37 17.03 -13.90
C THR A 374 -10.85 17.37 -15.31
N VAL A 375 -10.55 18.65 -15.56
CA VAL A 375 -9.88 19.09 -16.80
C VAL A 375 -8.38 18.85 -16.75
N LEU A 376 -7.81 18.79 -15.55
CA LEU A 376 -6.42 18.43 -15.29
C LEU A 376 -6.35 17.63 -14.00
N SER A 377 -5.75 16.46 -14.07
CA SER A 377 -5.44 15.63 -12.92
C SER A 377 -3.93 15.35 -12.91
N TYR A 378 -3.27 15.73 -11.82
CA TYR A 378 -1.86 15.42 -11.56
C TYR A 378 -1.77 14.69 -10.23
N ILE A 379 -1.85 13.36 -10.29
CA ILE A 379 -1.78 12.50 -9.13
C ILE A 379 -0.48 11.70 -9.21
N GLU A 380 0.40 11.90 -8.22
CA GLU A 380 1.75 11.34 -8.23
C GLU A 380 2.09 10.69 -6.88
N PRO A 381 1.67 9.43 -6.63
CA PRO A 381 1.85 8.75 -5.33
C PRO A 381 3.30 8.58 -4.87
N TYR A 382 4.26 8.87 -5.73
CA TYR A 382 5.69 8.83 -5.42
C TYR A 382 6.28 10.20 -5.07
N ALA A 383 5.54 11.28 -5.27
CA ALA A 383 5.93 12.57 -4.72
C ALA A 383 5.91 12.50 -3.20
N SER A 384 6.85 13.17 -2.57
CA SER A 384 6.93 13.19 -1.11
C SER A 384 5.79 13.97 -0.48
N SER A 385 5.27 14.97 -1.20
CA SER A 385 4.24 15.89 -0.74
C SER A 385 3.60 16.64 -1.92
N SER A 386 2.42 17.18 -1.73
CA SER A 386 1.77 18.07 -2.68
C SER A 386 2.55 19.39 -2.86
N CYS A 387 3.24 19.85 -1.81
CA CYS A 387 4.16 21.00 -1.89
C CYS A 387 5.36 20.73 -2.81
N GLU A 388 5.91 19.50 -2.85
CA GLU A 388 6.93 19.11 -3.83
C GLU A 388 6.41 19.31 -5.26
N MET A 389 5.24 18.75 -5.56
CA MET A 389 4.62 18.79 -6.89
C MET A 389 4.31 20.23 -7.33
N VAL A 390 3.72 21.03 -6.45
CA VAL A 390 3.42 22.43 -6.73
C VAL A 390 4.71 23.24 -6.92
N SER A 391 5.75 22.99 -6.11
CA SER A 391 7.07 23.64 -6.28
C SER A 391 7.71 23.32 -7.63
N GLU A 392 7.57 22.09 -8.13
CA GLU A 392 8.04 21.72 -9.46
C GLU A 392 7.26 22.47 -10.56
N VAL A 393 5.94 22.50 -10.46
CA VAL A 393 5.07 23.19 -11.42
C VAL A 393 5.39 24.69 -11.48
N LEU A 394 5.60 25.32 -10.34
CA LEU A 394 5.95 26.75 -10.27
C LEU A 394 7.25 27.09 -11.01
N GLN A 395 8.20 26.17 -11.12
CA GLN A 395 9.43 26.38 -11.87
C GLN A 395 9.23 26.46 -13.39
N TYR A 396 8.08 25.96 -13.89
CA TYR A 396 7.80 25.87 -15.32
C TYR A 396 6.58 26.68 -15.76
N ILE A 397 5.81 27.25 -14.81
CA ILE A 397 4.54 27.92 -15.14
C ILE A 397 4.77 29.24 -15.87
N THR A 398 5.72 30.04 -15.42
CA THR A 398 6.26 31.24 -16.11
C THR A 398 7.66 31.55 -15.57
N ASP A 399 8.45 32.34 -16.35
CA ASP A 399 9.77 32.79 -15.92
C ASP A 399 9.73 33.89 -14.83
N ASP A 400 8.58 34.52 -14.62
CA ASP A 400 8.41 35.70 -13.74
C ASP A 400 7.84 35.37 -12.36
N VAL A 401 7.72 34.08 -11.99
CA VAL A 401 7.18 33.70 -10.67
C VAL A 401 8.06 34.22 -9.53
N ARG A 402 7.49 35.14 -8.72
CA ARG A 402 8.16 35.70 -7.55
C ARG A 402 7.49 35.18 -6.28
N ILE A 403 8.03 34.14 -5.72
CA ILE A 403 7.59 33.54 -4.45
C ILE A 403 8.13 34.40 -3.31
N THR A 404 7.28 34.82 -2.39
CA THR A 404 7.69 35.55 -1.18
C THR A 404 8.27 34.61 -0.14
N ASN A 405 9.00 35.15 0.84
CA ASN A 405 9.56 34.33 1.92
C ASN A 405 8.48 33.60 2.72
N VAL A 406 7.31 34.20 2.92
CA VAL A 406 6.20 33.60 3.68
C VAL A 406 5.64 32.40 2.91
N GLU A 407 5.45 32.53 1.62
CA GLU A 407 5.00 31.43 0.76
C GLU A 407 6.03 30.31 0.65
N ALA A 408 7.29 30.69 0.44
CA ALA A 408 8.39 29.73 0.39
C ALA A 408 8.53 28.94 1.71
N ASN A 409 8.37 29.61 2.86
CA ASN A 409 8.36 28.96 4.16
C ASN A 409 7.21 27.97 4.31
N SER A 410 6.01 28.32 3.85
CA SER A 410 4.81 27.47 3.96
C SER A 410 4.96 26.20 3.10
N MET A 411 5.40 26.34 1.85
CA MET A 411 5.63 25.19 0.97
C MET A 411 6.80 24.32 1.46
N TYR A 412 7.89 24.93 1.94
CA TYR A 412 9.01 24.21 2.52
C TYR A 412 8.59 23.45 3.78
N ALA A 413 7.75 24.04 4.61
CA ALA A 413 7.21 23.40 5.80
C ALA A 413 6.37 22.16 5.46
N GLY A 414 5.54 22.21 4.40
CA GLY A 414 4.78 21.05 3.91
C GLY A 414 5.73 19.89 3.56
N ILE A 415 6.75 20.15 2.76
CA ILE A 415 7.76 19.11 2.42
C ILE A 415 8.40 18.53 3.69
N VAL A 416 8.82 19.37 4.63
CA VAL A 416 9.51 18.95 5.86
C VAL A 416 8.63 18.07 6.74
N ILE A 417 7.36 18.44 6.91
CA ILE A 417 6.44 17.70 7.77
C ILE A 417 6.09 16.33 7.15
N ASP A 418 5.72 16.29 5.88
CA ASP A 418 5.35 15.05 5.19
C ASP A 418 6.49 14.05 5.04
N THR A 419 7.71 14.57 4.92
CA THR A 419 8.91 13.74 4.83
C THR A 419 9.54 13.41 6.20
N ASN A 420 8.92 13.83 7.29
CA ASN A 420 9.51 13.73 8.62
C ASN A 420 10.97 14.23 8.64
N ASN A 421 11.18 15.49 8.28
CA ASN A 421 12.51 16.10 8.15
C ASN A 421 13.43 15.39 7.13
N PHE A 422 12.92 15.04 5.96
CA PHE A 422 13.63 14.34 4.89
C PHE A 422 14.08 12.92 5.24
N MET A 423 13.50 12.29 6.26
CA MET A 423 13.81 10.90 6.62
C MET A 423 12.97 9.90 5.84
N ASN A 424 11.73 10.24 5.47
CA ASN A 424 10.79 9.34 4.84
C ASN A 424 10.38 9.82 3.45
N ARG A 425 10.16 8.88 2.51
CA ARG A 425 9.62 9.14 1.16
C ARG A 425 10.36 10.20 0.35
N THR A 426 11.64 10.42 0.60
CA THR A 426 12.43 11.43 -0.10
C THR A 426 13.09 10.86 -1.35
N GLY A 427 13.05 11.64 -2.41
CA GLY A 427 13.76 11.38 -3.66
C GLY A 427 14.57 12.60 -4.09
N VAL A 428 15.24 12.51 -5.23
CA VAL A 428 15.98 13.64 -5.82
C VAL A 428 15.07 14.86 -6.01
N ARG A 429 13.83 14.64 -6.44
CA ARG A 429 12.80 15.68 -6.64
C ARG A 429 12.53 16.47 -5.36
N THR A 430 12.42 15.78 -4.23
CA THR A 430 12.17 16.41 -2.92
C THR A 430 13.27 17.41 -2.56
N PHE A 431 14.53 17.00 -2.74
CA PHE A 431 15.68 17.89 -2.52
C PHE A 431 15.77 19.02 -3.54
N GLU A 432 15.42 18.80 -4.81
CA GLU A 432 15.35 19.84 -5.84
C GLU A 432 14.26 20.88 -5.52
N ALA A 433 13.06 20.43 -5.09
CA ALA A 433 11.98 21.32 -4.65
C ALA A 433 12.39 22.13 -3.41
N ALA A 434 12.99 21.48 -2.41
CA ALA A 434 13.51 22.16 -1.23
C ALA A 434 14.60 23.17 -1.56
N ALA A 435 15.52 22.84 -2.47
CA ALA A 435 16.54 23.76 -2.95
C ALA A 435 15.96 24.94 -3.74
N PHE A 436 14.91 24.71 -4.53
CA PHE A 436 14.17 25.76 -5.22
C PHE A 436 13.54 26.73 -4.22
N LEU A 437 12.78 26.23 -3.25
CA LEU A 437 12.14 27.05 -2.21
C LEU A 437 13.17 27.81 -1.38
N ARG A 438 14.33 27.19 -1.09
CA ARG A 438 15.44 27.87 -0.41
C ARG A 438 15.98 29.03 -1.23
N ARG A 439 16.10 28.91 -2.54
CA ARG A 439 16.48 30.01 -3.44
C ARG A 439 15.43 31.12 -3.46
N CYS A 440 14.14 30.77 -3.33
CA CYS A 440 13.02 31.71 -3.22
C CYS A 440 12.94 32.41 -1.85
N GLY A 441 13.80 32.05 -0.89
CA GLY A 441 13.89 32.73 0.41
C GLY A 441 13.30 31.97 1.58
N ALA A 442 13.01 30.66 1.45
CA ALA A 442 12.60 29.85 2.59
C ALA A 442 13.68 29.86 3.68
N ASP A 443 13.29 30.14 4.91
CA ASP A 443 14.17 30.12 6.10
C ASP A 443 13.96 28.83 6.90
N ILE A 444 14.90 27.91 6.70
CA ILE A 444 14.91 26.61 7.39
C ILE A 444 14.86 26.76 8.91
N THR A 445 15.58 27.76 9.44
CA THR A 445 15.64 28.01 10.89
C THR A 445 14.30 28.52 11.41
N TYR A 446 13.63 29.37 10.65
CA TYR A 446 12.30 29.86 10.99
C TYR A 446 11.28 28.72 10.97
N VAL A 447 11.23 27.92 9.91
CA VAL A 447 10.34 26.76 9.79
C VAL A 447 10.57 25.79 10.96
N ARG A 448 11.83 25.47 11.27
CA ARG A 448 12.15 24.63 12.42
C ARG A 448 11.68 25.23 13.75
N LYS A 449 11.73 26.54 13.93
CA LYS A 449 11.30 27.20 15.17
C LYS A 449 9.80 27.13 15.40
N ILE A 450 8.99 27.31 14.35
CA ILE A 450 7.53 27.30 14.45
C ILE A 450 6.95 25.90 14.74
N PHE A 451 7.67 24.84 14.41
CA PHE A 451 7.26 23.45 14.69
C PHE A 451 7.97 22.82 15.90
N ARG A 452 8.50 23.64 16.81
CA ARG A 452 9.06 23.13 18.08
C ARG A 452 7.94 22.67 19.01
N ASP A 453 8.16 21.53 19.62
CA ASP A 453 7.31 21.08 20.71
C ASP A 453 7.41 22.06 21.90
N ASN A 454 6.32 22.26 22.61
CA ASN A 454 6.37 22.88 23.92
C ASN A 454 6.97 21.89 24.94
N MET A 455 7.35 22.39 26.11
CA MET A 455 8.02 21.57 27.15
C MET A 455 7.13 20.40 27.61
N GLU A 456 5.83 20.57 27.65
CA GLU A 456 4.88 19.59 28.12
C GLU A 456 4.77 18.43 27.10
N SER A 457 4.55 18.74 25.80
CA SER A 457 4.53 17.75 24.73
C SER A 457 5.87 17.01 24.60
N TYR A 458 6.99 17.73 24.77
CA TYR A 458 8.31 17.12 24.75
C TYR A 458 8.52 16.12 25.90
N ARG A 459 8.10 16.48 27.14
CA ARG A 459 8.17 15.58 28.30
C ARG A 459 7.30 14.33 28.08
N ALA A 460 6.07 14.49 27.60
CA ALA A 460 5.20 13.37 27.32
C ALA A 460 5.77 12.43 26.26
N LYS A 461 6.33 12.97 25.18
CA LYS A 461 7.01 12.18 24.17
C LYS A 461 8.19 11.40 24.75
N ALA A 462 9.02 12.03 25.59
CA ALA A 462 10.12 11.37 26.29
C ALA A 462 9.65 10.27 27.25
N GLU A 463 8.55 10.48 27.96
CA GLU A 463 7.91 9.48 28.82
C GLU A 463 7.45 8.27 28.01
N ILE A 464 6.77 8.48 26.88
CA ILE A 464 6.35 7.40 25.97
C ILE A 464 7.56 6.60 25.48
N VAL A 465 8.58 7.29 24.97
CA VAL A 465 9.80 6.63 24.47
C VAL A 465 10.50 5.82 25.56
N SER A 466 10.56 6.36 26.79
CA SER A 466 11.17 5.66 27.92
C SER A 466 10.37 4.46 28.42
N SER A 467 9.07 4.39 28.11
CA SER A 467 8.19 3.27 28.47
C SER A 467 8.24 2.12 27.46
N ALA A 468 8.97 2.29 26.36
CA ALA A 468 8.98 1.32 25.28
C ALA A 468 9.61 -0.02 25.69
N GLU A 469 8.94 -1.09 25.34
CA GLU A 469 9.43 -2.47 25.44
C GLU A 469 9.76 -2.99 24.04
N VAL A 470 10.90 -3.70 23.92
CA VAL A 470 11.26 -4.37 22.66
C VAL A 470 10.62 -5.76 22.64
N PHE A 471 9.85 -6.02 21.60
CA PHE A 471 9.14 -7.28 21.36
C PHE A 471 9.69 -7.97 20.10
N CYS A 472 9.95 -9.28 20.17
CA CYS A 472 10.53 -10.08 19.09
C CYS A 472 11.84 -9.49 18.51
N ASP A 473 12.61 -8.75 19.30
CA ASP A 473 13.89 -8.12 18.95
C ASP A 473 13.84 -7.02 17.85
N GLU A 474 12.68 -6.79 17.25
CA GLU A 474 12.52 -5.91 16.07
C GLU A 474 11.39 -4.88 16.23
N TYR A 475 10.51 -5.03 17.22
CA TYR A 475 9.32 -4.19 17.39
C TYR A 475 9.38 -3.43 18.72
N ALA A 476 9.15 -2.12 18.69
CA ALA A 476 9.03 -1.31 19.90
C ALA A 476 7.55 -1.07 20.21
N ILE A 477 7.10 -1.41 21.40
CA ILE A 477 5.73 -1.19 21.88
C ILE A 477 5.78 -0.27 23.10
N ALA A 478 5.10 0.87 23.03
CA ALA A 478 5.02 1.84 24.10
C ALA A 478 3.58 2.21 24.42
N ARG A 479 3.33 2.72 25.63
CA ARG A 479 2.00 3.12 26.10
C ARG A 479 1.99 4.50 26.72
N TYR A 480 0.83 5.16 26.64
CA TYR A 480 0.58 6.45 27.27
C TYR A 480 -0.87 6.57 27.76
N GLU A 481 -1.05 6.83 29.03
CA GLU A 481 -2.38 6.87 29.67
C GLU A 481 -2.71 8.24 30.30
N ASN A 482 -1.78 9.19 30.28
CA ASN A 482 -2.02 10.51 30.85
C ASN A 482 -2.89 11.36 29.93
N ALA A 483 -4.08 11.73 30.40
CA ALA A 483 -5.12 12.44 29.64
C ALA A 483 -5.00 13.97 29.72
N GLU A 484 -4.02 14.53 30.44
CA GLU A 484 -3.92 15.98 30.72
C GLU A 484 -3.31 16.79 29.54
N ILE A 485 -2.99 16.14 28.42
CA ILE A 485 -2.31 16.76 27.29
C ILE A 485 -3.28 17.00 26.13
N ASP A 486 -3.16 18.15 25.51
CA ASP A 486 -3.81 18.45 24.25
C ASP A 486 -3.32 17.48 23.14
N SER A 487 -4.21 16.69 22.56
CA SER A 487 -3.94 15.79 21.43
C SER A 487 -2.93 14.64 21.71
N PRO A 488 -3.21 13.73 22.66
CA PRO A 488 -2.32 12.62 23.03
C PRO A 488 -1.98 11.71 21.84
N THR A 489 -2.90 11.57 20.88
CA THR A 489 -2.73 10.75 19.67
C THR A 489 -1.64 11.30 18.74
N ILE A 490 -1.51 12.62 18.63
CA ILE A 490 -0.45 13.26 17.85
C ILE A 490 0.90 13.00 18.50
N ILE A 491 0.99 13.16 19.83
CA ILE A 491 2.22 12.89 20.60
C ILE A 491 2.60 11.40 20.48
N GLY A 492 1.61 10.50 20.54
CA GLY A 492 1.83 9.08 20.33
C GLY A 492 2.40 8.76 18.93
N ALA A 493 1.89 9.44 17.90
CA ALA A 493 2.40 9.28 16.54
C ALA A 493 3.84 9.82 16.39
N GLN A 494 4.16 10.95 17.05
CA GLN A 494 5.52 11.49 17.08
C GLN A 494 6.48 10.56 17.85
N ALA A 495 6.06 10.02 18.98
CA ALA A 495 6.85 9.06 19.75
C ALA A 495 7.08 7.75 18.98
N ALA A 496 6.10 7.30 18.19
CA ALA A 496 6.27 6.14 17.32
C ALA A 496 7.36 6.39 16.26
N ASN A 497 7.41 7.59 15.65
CA ASN A 497 8.50 7.94 14.74
C ASN A 497 9.86 7.99 15.48
N GLU A 498 9.90 8.51 16.72
CA GLU A 498 11.14 8.59 17.49
C GLU A 498 11.70 7.21 17.83
N LEU A 499 10.85 6.24 18.15
CA LEU A 499 11.25 4.86 18.45
C LEU A 499 11.92 4.16 17.26
N LEU A 500 11.65 4.57 16.03
CA LEU A 500 12.32 4.04 14.84
C LEU A 500 13.78 4.49 14.70
N ASN A 501 14.22 5.48 15.48
CA ASN A 501 15.63 5.89 15.53
C ASN A 501 16.51 4.96 16.38
N ILE A 502 15.89 3.96 17.04
CA ILE A 502 16.61 2.98 17.87
C ILE A 502 17.11 1.86 16.96
N ASP A 503 18.40 1.55 17.04
CA ASP A 503 19.03 0.49 16.26
C ASP A 503 18.36 -0.87 16.50
N GLY A 504 18.09 -1.60 15.42
CA GLY A 504 17.41 -2.89 15.44
C GLY A 504 15.87 -2.82 15.42
N ILE A 505 15.27 -1.65 15.66
CA ILE A 505 13.81 -1.50 15.62
C ILE A 505 13.34 -1.28 14.17
N LYS A 506 12.53 -2.20 13.64
CA LYS A 506 11.92 -2.14 12.31
C LYS A 506 10.53 -1.54 12.31
N ALA A 507 9.77 -1.75 13.38
CA ALA A 507 8.46 -1.12 13.55
C ALA A 507 8.19 -0.74 15.01
N SER A 508 7.37 0.28 15.19
CA SER A 508 6.99 0.84 16.48
C SER A 508 5.48 1.00 16.60
N PHE A 509 4.96 0.73 17.78
CA PHE A 509 3.55 0.81 18.10
C PHE A 509 3.37 1.58 19.40
N VAL A 510 2.68 2.70 19.34
CA VAL A 510 2.40 3.52 20.53
C VAL A 510 0.90 3.51 20.78
N LEU A 511 0.51 3.00 21.94
CA LEU A 511 -0.87 2.93 22.37
C LEU A 511 -1.17 4.14 23.27
N THR A 512 -2.13 4.97 22.89
CA THR A 512 -2.53 6.17 23.64
C THR A 512 -3.99 6.10 24.05
N LYS A 513 -4.27 6.35 25.34
CA LYS A 513 -5.64 6.41 25.86
C LYS A 513 -6.19 7.82 25.72
N TYR A 514 -7.30 7.97 24.98
CA TYR A 514 -7.96 9.26 24.78
C TYR A 514 -9.47 9.09 24.65
N ASN A 515 -10.26 9.90 25.35
CA ASN A 515 -11.73 9.86 25.33
C ASN A 515 -12.34 8.45 25.55
N GLY A 516 -11.76 7.68 26.47
CA GLY A 516 -12.24 6.35 26.80
C GLY A 516 -11.94 5.26 25.77
N LYS A 517 -11.12 5.56 24.77
CA LYS A 517 -10.67 4.65 23.71
C LYS A 517 -9.15 4.56 23.72
N ILE A 518 -8.61 3.49 23.13
CA ILE A 518 -7.18 3.32 22.93
C ILE A 518 -6.88 3.43 21.45
N TYR A 519 -6.02 4.37 21.09
CA TYR A 519 -5.54 4.60 19.75
C TYR A 519 -4.14 4.01 19.61
N VAL A 520 -3.91 3.31 18.51
CA VAL A 520 -2.60 2.77 18.17
C VAL A 520 -2.02 3.59 17.02
N SER A 521 -0.86 4.17 17.24
CA SER A 521 -0.04 4.77 16.17
C SER A 521 1.07 3.80 15.81
N ALA A 522 1.05 3.27 14.60
CA ALA A 522 2.03 2.33 14.09
C ALA A 522 2.92 2.97 13.03
N ARG A 523 4.23 2.74 13.13
CA ARG A 523 5.24 3.22 12.18
C ARG A 523 6.19 2.10 11.83
N ALA A 524 6.75 2.10 10.60
CA ALA A 524 7.75 1.14 10.18
C ALA A 524 8.80 1.75 9.26
N ILE A 525 9.95 1.09 9.22
CA ILE A 525 11.02 1.34 8.26
C ILE A 525 11.17 0.08 7.39
N ASP A 526 11.55 0.26 6.14
CA ASP A 526 11.89 -0.78 5.18
C ASP A 526 10.79 -1.80 4.85
N GLU A 527 10.99 -3.07 5.17
CA GLU A 527 10.22 -4.20 4.65
C GLU A 527 8.95 -4.52 5.46
N VAL A 528 8.83 -3.99 6.68
CA VAL A 528 7.69 -4.29 7.55
C VAL A 528 6.48 -3.45 7.17
N SER A 529 5.36 -4.11 6.91
CA SER A 529 4.09 -3.44 6.65
C SER A 529 3.24 -3.33 7.91
N VAL A 530 3.27 -2.16 8.58
CA VAL A 530 2.36 -1.91 9.71
C VAL A 530 0.90 -1.81 9.29
N GLN A 531 0.62 -1.56 8.01
CA GLN A 531 -0.74 -1.56 7.47
C GLN A 531 -1.42 -2.91 7.70
N ILE A 532 -0.77 -4.00 7.29
CA ILE A 532 -1.33 -5.36 7.39
C ILE A 532 -1.57 -5.73 8.87
N ILE A 533 -0.63 -5.34 9.74
CA ILE A 533 -0.77 -5.57 11.19
C ILE A 533 -1.98 -4.82 11.74
N MET A 534 -2.13 -3.55 11.40
CA MET A 534 -3.26 -2.73 11.87
C MET A 534 -4.59 -3.19 11.29
N GLU A 535 -4.63 -3.64 10.03
CA GLU A 535 -5.84 -4.21 9.42
C GLU A 535 -6.33 -5.46 10.16
N ARG A 536 -5.44 -6.30 10.66
CA ARG A 536 -5.81 -7.49 11.48
C ARG A 536 -6.44 -7.13 12.82
N VAL A 537 -6.12 -5.97 13.38
CA VAL A 537 -6.74 -5.46 14.62
C VAL A 537 -7.87 -4.45 14.35
N GLY A 538 -8.38 -4.40 13.11
CA GLY A 538 -9.53 -3.57 12.73
C GLY A 538 -9.19 -2.11 12.43
N GLY A 539 -7.93 -1.80 12.20
CA GLY A 539 -7.43 -0.49 11.78
C GLY A 539 -7.10 -0.43 10.28
N GLY A 540 -6.15 0.44 9.92
CA GLY A 540 -5.68 0.59 8.54
C GLY A 540 -4.63 1.68 8.40
N GLY A 541 -4.23 1.95 7.18
CA GLY A 541 -3.23 2.97 6.87
C GLY A 541 -2.43 2.63 5.63
N HIS A 542 -1.15 2.94 5.67
CA HIS A 542 -0.16 2.66 4.63
C HIS A 542 0.94 1.73 5.16
N MET A 543 1.75 1.20 4.26
CA MET A 543 2.83 0.28 4.59
C MET A 543 3.67 0.74 5.80
N ASN A 544 4.12 1.99 5.82
CA ASN A 544 5.02 2.53 6.85
C ASN A 544 4.31 3.36 7.92
N THR A 545 3.02 3.66 7.77
CA THR A 545 2.24 4.50 8.67
C THR A 545 0.83 3.99 8.73
N ALA A 546 0.40 3.49 9.88
CA ALA A 546 -0.92 2.95 10.07
C ALA A 546 -1.41 3.23 11.50
N GLY A 547 -2.68 2.96 11.74
CA GLY A 547 -3.28 3.11 13.07
C GLY A 547 -4.49 2.22 13.26
N ALA A 548 -4.84 1.99 14.51
CA ALA A 548 -6.03 1.26 14.90
C ALA A 548 -6.68 1.92 16.12
N GLN A 549 -7.91 1.53 16.40
CA GLN A 549 -8.65 2.02 17.54
C GLN A 549 -9.33 0.86 18.25
N PHE A 550 -9.00 0.66 19.51
CA PHE A 550 -9.68 -0.30 20.37
C PHE A 550 -10.79 0.39 21.18
N GLN A 551 -11.96 -0.24 21.23
CA GLN A 551 -13.11 0.22 22.01
C GLN A 551 -13.45 -0.85 23.06
N HIS A 552 -13.87 -0.39 24.24
CA HIS A 552 -14.32 -1.28 25.33
C HIS A 552 -13.25 -2.28 25.84
N THR A 553 -11.96 -1.90 25.79
CA THR A 553 -10.85 -2.71 26.28
C THR A 553 -9.93 -1.87 27.17
N ASN A 554 -9.12 -2.50 28.01
CA ASN A 554 -8.09 -1.82 28.80
C ASN A 554 -6.73 -1.84 28.07
N MET A 555 -5.76 -1.08 28.58
CA MET A 555 -4.45 -0.91 27.96
C MET A 555 -3.67 -2.23 27.84
N GLU A 556 -3.70 -3.04 28.89
CA GLU A 556 -3.02 -4.33 28.95
C GLU A 556 -3.57 -5.31 27.90
N GLU A 557 -4.89 -5.42 27.82
CA GLU A 557 -5.56 -6.28 26.82
C GLU A 557 -5.27 -5.81 25.40
N ALA A 558 -5.22 -4.50 25.14
CA ALA A 558 -4.91 -3.97 23.81
C ALA A 558 -3.46 -4.30 23.40
N ILE A 559 -2.51 -4.18 24.35
CA ILE A 559 -1.10 -4.55 24.13
C ILE A 559 -0.97 -6.04 23.86
N GLU A 560 -1.66 -6.89 24.64
CA GLU A 560 -1.60 -8.34 24.46
C GLU A 560 -2.18 -8.75 23.11
N THR A 561 -3.36 -8.21 22.74
CA THR A 561 -3.95 -8.44 21.42
C THR A 561 -3.00 -8.05 20.28
N LEU A 562 -2.29 -6.93 20.41
CA LEU A 562 -1.30 -6.50 19.42
C LEU A 562 -0.11 -7.47 19.37
N LYS A 563 0.44 -7.88 20.54
CA LYS A 563 1.56 -8.83 20.63
C LYS A 563 1.19 -10.20 20.03
N GLU A 564 0.02 -10.72 20.35
CA GLU A 564 -0.50 -11.98 19.78
C GLU A 564 -0.66 -11.89 18.27
N THR A 565 -1.18 -10.77 17.77
CA THR A 565 -1.34 -10.53 16.33
C THR A 565 0.01 -10.53 15.63
N ILE A 566 0.99 -9.78 16.13
CA ILE A 566 2.35 -9.73 15.57
C ILE A 566 3.00 -11.12 15.59
N TYR A 567 2.90 -11.84 16.71
CA TYR A 567 3.47 -13.16 16.85
C TYR A 567 2.87 -14.16 15.85
N THR A 568 1.54 -14.17 15.74
CA THR A 568 0.82 -15.04 14.79
C THR A 568 1.22 -14.76 13.35
N MET A 569 1.29 -13.47 12.96
CA MET A 569 1.66 -13.08 11.61
C MET A 569 3.12 -13.42 11.28
N LYS A 570 4.02 -13.36 12.28
CA LYS A 570 5.42 -13.77 12.12
C LYS A 570 5.55 -15.30 11.94
N GLU A 571 4.74 -16.08 12.66
CA GLU A 571 4.69 -17.55 12.47
C GLU A 571 4.07 -17.94 11.12
N GLU A 572 3.10 -17.17 10.63
CA GLU A 572 2.46 -17.37 9.32
C GLU A 572 3.37 -16.90 8.16
N GLY A 573 4.41 -16.12 8.43
CA GLY A 573 5.31 -15.56 7.42
C GLY A 573 4.71 -14.38 6.66
N ASP A 574 3.71 -13.72 7.23
CA ASP A 574 3.04 -12.56 6.64
C ASP A 574 3.84 -11.24 6.85
N ILE A 575 4.72 -11.24 7.88
CA ILE A 575 5.62 -10.11 8.25
C ILE A 575 7.00 -10.62 8.64
#